data_be3907ff69982a5b15b7b69a95637862
#
_entry.id   be3907ff69982a5b15b7b69a95637862
#
_cell.length_a   1.000
_cell.length_b   1.000
_cell.length_c   1.000
_cell.angle_alpha   90.00
_cell.angle_beta   90.00
_cell.angle_gamma   90.00
#
_symmetry.space_group_name_H-M   'P 1'
#
loop_
_entity.id
_entity.type
_entity.pdbx_description
1 polymer ?
#
loop_
_entity_poly.entity_id
_entity_poly.type
_entity_poly.pdbx_seq_one_letter_code
_entity_poly.pdbx_strand_id
1 'polypeptide(L)'
;MPRSKELILLAQRIRALSQTGLVYSLSEYDTERYEELSRLSDEITALATGLKPDDVASGYRPAQEYVTPKVDIRAVVFNEKDEILLVREKMDGCWSLPGGWSDVGYSPKEVAAKEVKAVSYTHLRAHET
;
A
#
# COMPACT_ATOMS: atom_id res chain seq x y z
N MET A 1 -2.25 21.30 -6.24
CA MET A 1 -3.14 22.05 -5.33
C MET A 1 -2.72 21.78 -3.91
N PRO A 2 -2.62 22.80 -3.03
CA PRO A 2 -2.21 22.58 -1.63
C PRO A 2 -3.10 21.62 -0.83
N ARG A 3 -4.37 21.46 -1.23
CA ARG A 3 -5.34 20.58 -0.55
C ARG A 3 -5.56 19.23 -1.22
N SER A 4 -4.82 18.90 -2.27
CA SER A 4 -4.98 17.64 -2.98
C SER A 4 -4.73 16.42 -2.07
N LYS A 5 -3.72 16.50 -1.21
CA LYS A 5 -3.42 15.44 -0.24
C LYS A 5 -4.56 15.22 0.74
N GLU A 6 -5.16 16.30 1.24
CA GLU A 6 -6.30 16.22 2.15
C GLU A 6 -7.51 15.56 1.48
N LEU A 7 -7.80 15.95 0.23
CA LEU A 7 -8.90 15.36 -0.55
C LEU A 7 -8.67 13.88 -0.80
N ILE A 8 -7.44 13.48 -1.14
CA ILE A 8 -7.10 12.08 -1.36
C ILE A 8 -7.30 11.27 -0.07
N LEU A 9 -6.87 11.78 1.07
CA LEU A 9 -7.05 11.09 2.36
C LEU A 9 -8.52 10.94 2.72
N LEU A 10 -9.34 11.96 2.49
CA LEU A 10 -10.78 11.87 2.71
C LEU A 10 -11.44 10.86 1.76
N ALA A 11 -11.05 10.88 0.50
CA ALA A 11 -11.54 9.90 -0.49
C ALA A 11 -11.18 8.47 -0.09
N GLN A 12 -9.96 8.23 0.39
CA GLN A 12 -9.54 6.91 0.88
C GLN A 12 -10.36 6.45 2.08
N ARG A 13 -10.70 7.37 2.99
CA ARG A 13 -11.56 7.04 4.13
C ARG A 13 -12.98 6.67 3.68
N ILE A 14 -13.55 7.44 2.76
CA ILE A 14 -14.87 7.16 2.18
C ILE A 14 -14.85 5.79 1.50
N ARG A 15 -13.81 5.51 0.70
CA ARG A 15 -13.68 4.23 0.01
C ARG A 15 -13.59 3.07 0.99
N ALA A 16 -12.76 3.18 2.03
CA ALA A 16 -12.62 2.13 3.05
C ALA A 16 -13.95 1.83 3.75
N LEU A 17 -14.69 2.87 4.13
CA LEU A 17 -16.00 2.71 4.74
C LEU A 17 -17.00 2.04 3.77
N SER A 18 -17.01 2.46 2.51
CA SER A 18 -17.91 1.88 1.51
C SER A 18 -17.57 0.43 1.17
N GLN A 19 -16.30 0.10 1.05
CA GLN A 19 -15.85 -1.28 0.78
C GLN A 19 -16.18 -2.21 1.96
N THR A 20 -15.98 -1.75 3.19
CA THR A 20 -16.39 -2.50 4.39
C THR A 20 -17.91 -2.69 4.42
N GLY A 21 -18.66 -1.63 4.09
CA GLY A 21 -20.12 -1.72 3.99
C GLY A 21 -20.56 -2.75 2.96
N LEU A 22 -19.89 -2.83 1.81
CA LEU A 22 -20.20 -3.84 0.78
C LEU A 22 -19.97 -5.27 1.27
N VAL A 23 -18.93 -5.49 2.06
CA VAL A 23 -18.62 -6.82 2.64
C VAL A 23 -19.76 -7.32 3.53
N TYR A 24 -20.34 -6.43 4.32
CA TYR A 24 -21.37 -6.77 5.32
C TYR A 24 -22.79 -6.41 4.93
N SER A 25 -23.00 -5.88 3.73
CA SER A 25 -24.32 -5.48 3.28
C SER A 25 -25.26 -6.67 3.15
N LEU A 26 -26.48 -6.51 3.71
CA LEU A 26 -27.54 -7.51 3.67
C LEU A 26 -28.68 -7.15 2.74
N SER A 27 -28.71 -5.93 2.19
CA SER A 27 -29.77 -5.48 1.30
C SER A 27 -29.22 -4.94 -0.01
N GLU A 28 -29.98 -5.10 -1.10
CA GLU A 28 -29.61 -4.54 -2.40
C GLU A 28 -29.58 -3.02 -2.40
N TYR A 29 -30.42 -2.39 -1.58
CA TYR A 29 -30.45 -0.93 -1.45
C TYR A 29 -29.17 -0.39 -0.81
N ASP A 30 -28.69 -1.05 0.24
CA ASP A 30 -27.44 -0.65 0.90
C ASP A 30 -26.25 -0.95 0.02
N THR A 31 -26.25 -2.09 -0.66
CA THR A 31 -25.19 -2.43 -1.63
C THR A 31 -25.07 -1.35 -2.70
N GLU A 32 -26.18 -0.90 -3.27
CA GLU A 32 -26.20 0.16 -4.28
C GLU A 32 -25.63 1.47 -3.73
N ARG A 33 -25.98 1.83 -2.49
CA ARG A 33 -25.46 3.03 -1.84
C ARG A 33 -23.96 2.96 -1.60
N TYR A 34 -23.45 1.85 -1.14
CA TYR A 34 -22.01 1.67 -0.94
C TYR A 34 -21.24 1.65 -2.25
N GLU A 35 -21.79 1.06 -3.29
CA GLU A 35 -21.19 1.12 -4.63
C GLU A 35 -21.12 2.56 -5.14
N GLU A 36 -22.17 3.33 -4.93
CA GLU A 36 -22.17 4.75 -5.29
C GLU A 36 -21.12 5.53 -4.50
N LEU A 37 -21.00 5.30 -3.19
CA LEU A 37 -19.97 5.94 -2.37
C LEU A 37 -18.55 5.61 -2.86
N SER A 38 -18.31 4.37 -3.28
CA SER A 38 -17.04 3.97 -3.86
C SER A 38 -16.75 4.75 -5.15
N ARG A 39 -17.73 4.89 -6.02
CA ARG A 39 -17.57 5.67 -7.26
C ARG A 39 -17.29 7.15 -6.96
N LEU A 40 -17.99 7.73 -5.98
CA LEU A 40 -17.78 9.12 -5.57
C LEU A 40 -16.36 9.32 -5.01
N SER A 41 -15.84 8.36 -4.25
CA SER A 41 -14.47 8.43 -3.76
C SER A 41 -13.45 8.40 -4.91
N ASP A 42 -13.70 7.61 -5.93
CA ASP A 42 -12.85 7.57 -7.13
C ASP A 42 -12.90 8.89 -7.91
N GLU A 43 -14.07 9.51 -7.99
CA GLU A 43 -14.24 10.83 -8.62
C GLU A 43 -13.47 11.92 -7.87
N ILE A 44 -13.53 11.92 -6.54
CA ILE A 44 -12.79 12.86 -5.70
C ILE A 44 -11.28 12.69 -5.92
N THR A 45 -10.81 11.46 -5.91
CA THR A 45 -9.39 11.15 -6.16
C THR A 45 -8.97 11.58 -7.56
N ALA A 46 -9.81 11.33 -8.56
CA ALA A 46 -9.55 11.76 -9.94
C ALA A 46 -9.43 13.28 -10.05
N LEU A 47 -10.33 14.02 -9.42
CA LEU A 47 -10.28 15.50 -9.40
C LEU A 47 -9.01 16.01 -8.71
N ALA A 48 -8.58 15.36 -7.65
CA ALA A 48 -7.39 15.76 -6.89
C ALA A 48 -6.07 15.39 -7.58
N THR A 49 -6.05 14.36 -8.42
CA THR A 49 -4.82 13.83 -9.04
C THR A 49 -4.70 14.12 -10.53
N GLY A 50 -5.79 14.47 -11.20
CA GLY A 50 -5.83 14.58 -12.66
C GLY A 50 -5.99 13.25 -13.38
N LEU A 51 -6.10 12.14 -12.65
CA LEU A 51 -6.38 10.82 -13.22
C LEU A 51 -7.84 10.70 -13.61
N LYS A 52 -8.16 9.70 -14.44
CA LYS A 52 -9.54 9.36 -14.76
C LYS A 52 -10.14 8.49 -13.64
N PRO A 53 -11.45 8.63 -13.32
CA PRO A 53 -12.08 7.80 -12.29
C PRO A 53 -11.91 6.29 -12.53
N ASP A 54 -11.98 5.81 -13.76
CA ASP A 54 -11.80 4.39 -14.09
C ASP A 54 -10.38 3.92 -13.80
N ASP A 55 -9.38 4.75 -14.02
CA ASP A 55 -7.98 4.43 -13.72
C ASP A 55 -7.77 4.35 -12.20
N VAL A 56 -8.42 5.22 -11.44
CA VAL A 56 -8.40 5.16 -9.97
C VAL A 56 -9.04 3.85 -9.50
N ALA A 57 -10.23 3.54 -10.00
CA ALA A 57 -10.97 2.33 -9.62
C ALA A 57 -10.19 1.05 -9.92
N SER A 58 -9.48 1.00 -11.05
CA SER A 58 -8.71 -0.18 -11.46
C SER A 58 -7.52 -0.48 -10.56
N GLY A 59 -7.06 0.49 -9.78
CA GLY A 59 -5.99 0.32 -8.79
C GLY A 59 -6.43 -0.41 -7.53
N TYR A 60 -7.73 -0.65 -7.36
CA TYR A 60 -8.27 -1.30 -6.18
C TYR A 60 -8.91 -2.63 -6.52
N ARG A 61 -8.86 -3.56 -5.57
CA ARG A 61 -9.56 -4.84 -5.64
C ARG A 61 -10.76 -4.80 -4.72
N PRO A 62 -11.87 -5.51 -5.07
CA PRO A 62 -13.01 -5.64 -4.16
C PRO A 62 -12.56 -6.24 -2.82
N ALA A 63 -13.03 -5.64 -1.73
CA ALA A 63 -12.74 -6.14 -0.40
C ALA A 63 -13.56 -7.40 -0.12
N GLN A 64 -12.95 -8.38 0.55
CA GLN A 64 -13.62 -9.61 0.98
C GLN A 64 -13.83 -9.65 2.48
N GLU A 65 -13.20 -8.75 3.21
CA GLU A 65 -13.29 -8.65 4.66
C GLU A 65 -13.20 -7.19 5.10
N TYR A 66 -13.29 -6.94 6.40
CA TYR A 66 -13.19 -5.58 6.94
C TYR A 66 -11.92 -4.90 6.43
N VAL A 67 -12.06 -3.69 5.87
CA VAL A 67 -10.93 -2.96 5.30
C VAL A 67 -10.10 -2.34 6.40
N THR A 68 -8.86 -2.81 6.54
CA THR A 68 -7.88 -2.29 7.48
C THR A 68 -6.55 -2.01 6.79
N PRO A 69 -5.71 -1.13 7.35
CA PRO A 69 -4.36 -0.95 6.83
C PRO A 69 -3.58 -2.26 6.86
N LYS A 70 -2.84 -2.53 5.79
CA LYS A 70 -1.88 -3.63 5.75
C LYS A 70 -0.56 -3.13 6.33
N VAL A 71 0.16 -4.02 7.00
CA VAL A 71 1.42 -3.68 7.65
C VAL A 71 2.59 -4.03 6.72
N ASP A 72 3.38 -3.03 6.40
CA ASP A 72 4.61 -3.15 5.65
C ASP A 72 5.76 -2.71 6.56
N ILE A 73 6.81 -3.49 6.62
CA ILE A 73 7.97 -3.22 7.49
C ILE A 73 9.17 -2.89 6.63
N ARG A 74 9.85 -1.79 6.95
CA ARG A 74 11.06 -1.36 6.27
C ARG A 74 12.20 -1.22 7.27
N ALA A 75 13.38 -1.70 6.89
CA ALA A 75 14.59 -1.58 7.70
C ALA A 75 15.35 -0.33 7.30
N VAL A 76 15.86 0.38 8.30
CA VAL A 76 16.76 1.51 8.10
C VAL A 76 18.15 1.09 8.56
N VAL A 77 19.07 0.95 7.63
CA VAL A 77 20.42 0.47 7.90
C VAL A 77 21.43 1.51 7.40
N PHE A 78 22.31 1.92 8.28
CA PHE A 78 23.41 2.84 7.94
C PHE A 78 24.75 2.13 7.97
N ASN A 79 25.67 2.54 7.11
CA ASN A 79 27.06 2.10 7.19
C ASN A 79 27.87 3.07 8.07
N GLU A 80 29.17 2.85 8.15
CA GLU A 80 30.10 3.68 8.95
C GLU A 80 30.20 5.13 8.46
N LYS A 81 29.82 5.39 7.20
CA LYS A 81 29.80 6.72 6.59
C LYS A 81 28.46 7.41 6.67
N ASP A 82 27.53 6.88 7.43
CA ASP A 82 26.13 7.38 7.52
C ASP A 82 25.36 7.33 6.20
N GLU A 83 25.75 6.45 5.30
CA GLU A 83 25.00 6.18 4.07
C GLU A 83 23.92 5.14 4.34
N ILE A 84 22.73 5.35 3.77
CA ILE A 84 21.60 4.46 3.98
C ILE A 84 21.57 3.33 2.94
N LEU A 85 21.20 2.12 3.38
CA LEU A 85 21.03 0.98 2.49
C LEU A 85 19.72 1.10 1.73
N LEU A 86 19.80 1.10 0.39
CA LEU A 86 18.64 1.05 -0.50
C LEU A 86 18.73 -0.18 -1.40
N VAL A 87 17.56 -0.68 -1.77
CA VAL A 87 17.40 -1.82 -2.67
C VAL A 87 16.68 -1.35 -3.93
N ARG A 88 17.14 -1.80 -5.09
CA ARG A 88 16.44 -1.55 -6.34
C ARG A 88 15.55 -2.73 -6.67
N GLU A 89 14.25 -2.49 -6.76
CA GLU A 89 13.28 -3.53 -7.08
C GLU A 89 13.38 -3.92 -8.56
N LYS A 90 13.37 -5.22 -8.82
CA LYS A 90 13.46 -5.74 -10.19
C LYS A 90 12.19 -5.45 -11.00
N MET A 91 11.04 -5.43 -10.34
CA MET A 91 9.74 -5.28 -11.00
C MET A 91 9.52 -3.91 -11.63
N ASP A 92 9.93 -2.85 -10.96
CA ASP A 92 9.66 -1.48 -11.39
C ASP A 92 10.93 -0.61 -11.52
N GLY A 93 12.10 -1.14 -11.14
CA GLY A 93 13.35 -0.41 -11.16
C GLY A 93 13.47 0.69 -10.13
N CYS A 94 12.52 0.80 -9.21
CA CYS A 94 12.51 1.83 -8.17
C CYS A 94 13.37 1.45 -6.97
N TRP A 95 13.93 2.47 -6.31
CA TRP A 95 14.72 2.29 -5.11
C TRP A 95 13.84 2.37 -3.88
N SER A 96 14.07 1.50 -2.91
CA SER A 96 13.33 1.47 -1.65
C SER A 96 14.21 0.99 -0.51
N LEU A 97 13.75 1.22 0.72
CA LEU A 97 14.34 0.59 1.89
C LEU A 97 14.07 -0.92 1.84
N PRO A 98 15.00 -1.76 2.35
CA PRO A 98 14.76 -3.20 2.45
C PRO A 98 13.51 -3.49 3.28
N GLY A 99 12.61 -4.31 2.78
CA GLY A 99 11.40 -4.62 3.50
C GLY A 99 10.30 -5.23 2.64
N GLY A 100 9.14 -5.36 3.21
CA GLY A 100 7.97 -5.89 2.56
C GLY A 100 6.83 -6.13 3.55
N TRP A 101 5.87 -6.89 3.13
CA TRP A 101 4.71 -7.22 3.96
C TRP A 101 5.13 -7.92 5.24
N SER A 102 4.48 -7.55 6.34
CA SER A 102 4.70 -8.20 7.63
C SER A 102 3.99 -9.56 7.64
N ASP A 103 4.77 -10.62 7.66
CA ASP A 103 4.22 -11.97 7.72
C ASP A 103 3.62 -12.26 9.09
N VAL A 104 2.55 -13.05 9.09
CA VAL A 104 1.88 -13.49 10.31
C VAL A 104 2.83 -14.31 11.17
N GLY A 105 2.86 -14.04 12.47
CA GLY A 105 3.69 -14.76 13.41
C GLY A 105 5.09 -14.17 13.62
N TYR A 106 5.41 -13.07 12.97
CA TYR A 106 6.69 -12.37 13.12
C TYR A 106 6.49 -11.00 13.73
N SER A 107 7.42 -10.59 14.60
CA SER A 107 7.47 -9.21 15.08
C SER A 107 8.00 -8.27 14.00
N PRO A 108 7.75 -6.95 14.08
CA PRO A 108 8.36 -6.00 13.15
C PRO A 108 9.87 -6.10 13.09
N LYS A 109 10.53 -6.30 14.22
CA LYS A 109 11.99 -6.46 14.30
C LYS A 109 12.47 -7.70 13.56
N GLU A 110 11.75 -8.81 13.72
CA GLU A 110 12.08 -10.07 13.02
C GLU A 110 11.91 -9.92 11.51
N VAL A 111 10.84 -9.26 11.06
CA VAL A 111 10.62 -9.00 9.63
C VAL A 111 11.74 -8.13 9.07
N ALA A 112 12.10 -7.04 9.76
CA ALA A 112 13.19 -6.15 9.34
C ALA A 112 14.51 -6.91 9.22
N ALA A 113 14.84 -7.72 10.21
CA ALA A 113 16.07 -8.53 10.21
C ALA A 113 16.10 -9.54 9.06
N LYS A 114 14.98 -10.20 8.80
CA LYS A 114 14.84 -11.16 7.72
C LYS A 114 15.06 -10.51 6.35
N GLU A 115 14.48 -9.32 6.14
CA GLU A 115 14.61 -8.60 4.86
C GLU A 115 16.04 -8.11 4.63
N VAL A 116 16.71 -7.61 5.66
CA VAL A 116 18.11 -7.20 5.56
C VAL A 116 19.00 -8.41 5.25
N LYS A 117 18.76 -9.54 5.89
CA LYS A 117 19.50 -10.78 5.65
C LYS A 117 19.30 -11.25 4.20
N ALA A 118 18.10 -11.20 3.68
CA ALA A 118 17.80 -11.61 2.31
C ALA A 118 18.58 -10.77 1.29
N VAL A 119 18.64 -9.47 1.47
CA VAL A 119 19.38 -8.54 0.62
C VAL A 119 20.89 -8.80 0.73
N SER A 120 21.42 -8.93 1.94
CA SER A 120 22.83 -9.20 2.18
C SER A 120 23.27 -10.52 1.57
N TYR A 121 22.46 -11.56 1.72
CA TYR A 121 22.72 -12.88 1.13
C TYR A 121 22.78 -12.82 -0.39
N THR A 122 21.83 -12.13 -1.01
CA THR A 122 21.79 -11.95 -2.47
C THR A 122 23.04 -11.19 -2.95
N HIS A 123 23.44 -10.16 -2.22
CA HIS A 123 24.64 -9.37 -2.53
C HIS A 123 25.92 -10.23 -2.43
N LEU A 124 26.06 -11.00 -1.35
CA LEU A 124 27.19 -11.90 -1.17
C LEU A 124 27.29 -12.93 -2.29
N ARG A 125 26.16 -13.49 -2.72
CA ARG A 125 26.13 -14.43 -3.85
C ARG A 125 26.60 -13.77 -5.16
N ALA A 126 26.22 -12.55 -5.40
CA ALA A 126 26.65 -11.80 -6.57
C ALA A 126 28.17 -11.57 -6.57
N HIS A 127 28.79 -11.43 -5.40
CA HIS A 127 30.24 -11.27 -5.27
C HIS A 127 31.00 -12.59 -5.41
N GLU A 128 30.40 -13.71 -5.07
CA GLU A 128 31.01 -15.03 -5.18
C GLU A 128 31.10 -15.54 -6.62
N THR A 129 30.31 -14.97 -7.51
CA THR A 129 30.31 -15.35 -8.91
C THR A 129 31.17 -14.43 -9.77
#